data_066fa2f720d844a8b6dc3a7deaed3aab
#
_entry.id   066fa2f720d844a8b6dc3a7deaed3aab
#
_cell.length_a   1.000
_cell.length_b   1.000
_cell.length_c   1.000
_cell.angle_alpha   90.00
_cell.angle_beta   90.00
_cell.angle_gamma   90.00
#
_symmetry.space_group_name_H-M   'P 1'
#
loop_
_entity.id
_entity.type
_entity.pdbx_description
1 polymer ?
#
loop_
_entity_poly.entity_id
_entity_poly.type
_entity_poly.pdbx_seq_one_letter_code
_entity_poly.pdbx_strand_id
1 'polypeptide(L)' 'VVIHTLPAMAQAAALAIDSMEWNEVVGTVAGDDTIFVAVREQDDVNEIVSRFKKLMKP' A
#
# COMPACT_ATOMS: atom_id res chain seq x y z
N VAL A 1 -2.92 -6.88 0.15
CA VAL A 1 -1.61 -6.58 -0.47
C VAL A 1 -0.59 -6.33 0.64
N VAL A 2 0.57 -6.91 0.49
CA VAL A 2 1.67 -6.74 1.44
C VAL A 2 2.82 -6.02 0.74
N ILE A 3 3.29 -4.95 1.37
CA ILE A 3 4.39 -4.14 0.84
C ILE A 3 5.53 -4.15 1.84
N HIS A 4 6.75 -4.39 1.34
CA HIS A 4 7.95 -4.27 2.15
C HIS A 4 8.62 -2.93 1.86
N THR A 5 9.08 -2.27 2.92
CA THR A 5 9.79 -1.00 2.83
C THR A 5 11.20 -1.14 3.39
N LEU A 6 11.96 -0.07 3.36
CA LEU A 6 13.18 0.01 4.13
C LEU A 6 12.84 -0.03 5.63
N PRO A 7 13.78 -0.46 6.48
CA PRO A 7 13.53 -0.51 7.91
C PRO A 7 13.04 0.83 8.44
N ALA A 8 12.05 0.79 9.34
CA ALA A 8 11.44 1.94 9.99
C ALA A 8 10.70 2.89 9.06
N MET A 9 10.46 2.53 7.80
CA MET A 9 9.82 3.42 6.83
C MET A 9 8.36 3.06 6.53
N ALA A 10 7.85 1.96 7.10
CA ALA A 10 6.51 1.49 6.75
C ALA A 10 5.42 2.50 7.11
N GLN A 11 5.51 3.13 8.29
CA GLN A 11 4.47 4.06 8.71
C GLN A 11 4.44 5.31 7.83
N ALA A 12 5.59 5.84 7.44
CA ALA A 12 5.64 6.99 6.54
C ALA A 12 5.06 6.65 5.18
N ALA A 13 5.39 5.46 4.65
CA ALA A 13 4.86 5.01 3.38
C ALA A 13 3.34 4.78 3.45
N ALA A 14 2.86 4.19 4.56
CA ALA A 14 1.42 3.97 4.75
C ALA A 14 0.65 5.29 4.80
N LEU A 15 1.22 6.30 5.44
CA LEU A 15 0.60 7.62 5.48
C LEU A 15 0.48 8.20 4.07
N ALA A 16 1.50 8.02 3.24
CA ALA A 16 1.44 8.48 1.85
C ALA A 16 0.36 7.74 1.06
N ILE A 17 0.23 6.42 1.27
CA ILE A 17 -0.81 5.62 0.62
C ILE A 17 -2.19 6.12 1.04
N ASP A 18 -2.39 6.32 2.33
CA ASP A 18 -3.68 6.80 2.85
C ASP A 18 -4.05 8.17 2.26
N SER A 19 -3.06 9.03 2.04
CA SER A 19 -3.31 10.36 1.50
C SER A 19 -3.71 10.34 0.03
N MET A 20 -3.47 9.26 -0.69
CA MET A 20 -3.91 9.12 -2.08
C MET A 20 -5.42 8.90 -2.21
N GLU A 21 -6.06 8.47 -1.13
CA GLU A 21 -7.51 8.28 -1.07
C GLU A 21 -8.05 7.39 -2.19
N TRP A 22 -7.37 6.30 -2.49
CA TRP A 22 -7.85 5.33 -3.49
C TRP A 22 -9.09 4.63 -2.96
N ASN A 23 -10.18 4.71 -3.70
CA ASN A 23 -11.45 4.08 -3.30
C ASN A 23 -11.34 2.58 -3.06
N GLU A 24 -10.46 1.92 -3.80
CA GLU A 24 -10.27 0.47 -3.69
C GLU A 24 -9.58 0.07 -2.39
N VAL A 25 -8.94 1.01 -1.70
CA VAL A 25 -8.21 0.74 -0.48
C VAL A 25 -9.07 1.14 0.72
N VAL A 26 -9.36 0.16 1.58
CA VAL A 26 -10.10 0.40 2.82
C VAL A 26 -9.22 1.08 3.85
N GLY A 27 -7.97 0.67 3.93
CA GLY A 27 -7.03 1.21 4.88
C GLY A 27 -5.73 0.44 4.86
N THR A 28 -4.79 0.87 5.71
CA THR A 28 -3.48 0.24 5.82
C THR A 28 -3.12 0.01 7.28
N VAL A 29 -2.29 -1.01 7.51
CA VAL A 29 -1.69 -1.27 8.82
C VAL A 29 -0.18 -1.42 8.59
N ALA A 30 0.61 -0.64 9.31
CA ALA A 30 2.05 -0.60 9.10
C ALA A 30 2.79 -1.11 10.33
N GLY A 31 3.76 -1.97 10.09
CA GLY A 31 4.75 -2.39 11.10
C GLY A 31 6.03 -1.58 10.92
N ASP A 32 7.18 -2.23 11.12
CA ASP A 32 8.48 -1.58 10.97
C ASP A 32 8.84 -1.38 9.49
N ASP A 33 8.79 -2.47 8.73
CA ASP A 33 9.19 -2.51 7.32
C ASP A 33 8.13 -3.12 6.43
N THR A 34 6.92 -3.34 6.96
CA THR A 34 5.87 -4.05 6.24
C THR A 34 4.55 -3.31 6.39
N ILE A 35 3.81 -3.20 5.29
CA ILE A 35 2.47 -2.60 5.26
C ILE A 35 1.49 -3.64 4.75
N PHE A 36 0.39 -3.82 5.48
CA PHE A 36 -0.76 -4.58 4.99
C PHE A 36 -1.77 -3.58 4.44
N VAL A 37 -2.09 -3.72 3.17
CA VAL A 37 -3.08 -2.87 2.51
C VAL A 37 -4.37 -3.67 2.35
N ALA A 38 -5.43 -3.19 2.97
CA ALA A 38 -6.74 -3.81 2.87
C ALA A 38 -7.45 -3.29 1.62
N VAL A 39 -7.75 -4.18 0.70
CA VAL A 39 -8.42 -3.85 -0.57
C VAL A 39 -9.89 -4.23 -0.45
N ARG A 40 -10.77 -3.34 -0.88
CA ARG A 40 -12.22 -3.48 -0.68
C ARG A 40 -12.78 -4.71 -1.38
N GLU A 41 -12.38 -4.93 -2.63
CA GLU A 41 -12.85 -6.05 -3.44
C GLU A 41 -11.68 -6.88 -3.92
N GLN A 42 -11.83 -8.19 -3.89
CA GLN A 42 -10.75 -9.09 -4.33
C GLN A 42 -10.37 -8.82 -5.80
N ASP A 43 -11.34 -8.45 -6.62
CA ASP A 43 -11.10 -8.18 -8.04
C ASP A 43 -10.19 -6.96 -8.25
N ASP A 44 -10.07 -6.07 -7.26
CA ASP A 44 -9.24 -4.88 -7.38
C ASP A 44 -7.79 -5.10 -6.97
N VAL A 45 -7.46 -6.27 -6.43
CA VAL A 45 -6.11 -6.53 -5.90
C VAL A 45 -5.04 -6.37 -6.99
N ASN A 46 -5.28 -6.94 -8.17
CA ASN A 46 -4.30 -6.85 -9.25
C ASN A 46 -4.09 -5.42 -9.73
N GLU A 47 -5.15 -4.63 -9.76
CA GLU A 47 -5.05 -3.23 -10.13
C GLU A 47 -4.23 -2.43 -9.10
N ILE A 48 -4.49 -2.67 -7.82
CA ILE A 48 -3.76 -1.99 -6.74
C ILE A 48 -2.28 -2.37 -6.78
N VAL A 49 -1.98 -3.66 -6.95
CA VAL A 49 -0.59 -4.11 -7.08
C VAL A 49 0.10 -3.42 -8.25
N SER A 50 -0.60 -3.30 -9.38
CA SER A 50 -0.07 -2.63 -10.57
C SER A 50 0.25 -1.17 -10.29
N ARG A 51 -0.64 -0.46 -9.58
CA ARG A 51 -0.41 0.94 -9.21
C ARG A 51 0.84 1.09 -8.33
N PHE A 52 1.00 0.22 -7.35
CA PHE A 52 2.19 0.26 -6.48
C PHE A 52 3.47 0.00 -7.27
N LYS A 53 3.44 -0.96 -8.19
CA LYS A 53 4.61 -1.25 -9.02
C LYS A 53 5.02 -0.05 -9.87
N LYS A 54 4.05 0.69 -10.40
CA LYS A 54 4.34 1.90 -11.17
C LYS A 54 4.96 2.98 -10.31
N LEU A 55 4.48 3.15 -9.08
CA LEU A 55 5.02 4.14 -8.16
C LEU A 55 6.43 3.80 -7.70
N MET A 56 6.77 2.52 -7.65
CA MET A 56 8.07 2.05 -7.16
C MET A 56 9.14 1.98 -8.26
N LYS A 57 8.77 2.20 -9.50
CA LYS A 57 9.74 2.23 -10.58
C LYS A 57 10.63 3.47 -10.50
N PRO A 58 11.94 3.28 -10.71
CA PRO A 58 12.86 4.42 -10.77
C PRO A 58 12.60 5.28 -12.01
#